data_8aa9bad5a8faaaa805904814a9aa3f12
#
_entry.id   8aa9bad5a8faaaa805904814a9aa3f12
#
_cell.length_a   1.000
_cell.length_b   1.000
_cell.length_c   1.000
_cell.angle_alpha   90.00
_cell.angle_beta   90.00
_cell.angle_gamma   90.00
#
_symmetry.space_group_name_H-M   'P 1'
#
loop_
_entity.id
_entity.type
_entity.pdbx_description
1 polymer ?
#
loop_
_entity_poly.entity_id
_entity_poly.type
_entity_poly.pdbx_seq_one_letter_code
_entity_poly.pdbx_strand_id
1 'polypeptide(L)'
;MHDNAIFINGARIPEKRDGEYTAGYGFSGADLEVEQIGGRDHQIMLAQNRRSTDYDTVVPPRSYFFMGDNRNDSEDSRFAQVGFVPDRNLDGRAMLIWMNWRLPGWPIWNRVGIKIN
;
A
#
# COMPACT_ATOMS: atom_id res chain seq x y z
N MET A 1 4.34 -2.57 13.07
CA MET A 1 3.35 -1.50 12.81
C MET A 1 2.56 -1.24 14.08
N HIS A 2 2.48 0.00 14.53
CA HIS A 2 1.74 0.41 15.72
C HIS A 2 1.03 1.73 15.42
N ASP A 3 -0.23 1.83 15.81
CA ASP A 3 -1.07 3.04 15.58
C ASP A 3 -1.02 3.57 14.14
N ASN A 4 -1.09 2.69 13.15
CA ASN A 4 -0.95 2.93 11.71
C ASN A 4 0.48 3.31 11.25
N ALA A 5 1.43 3.57 12.13
CA ALA A 5 2.81 3.88 11.76
C ALA A 5 3.65 2.61 11.54
N ILE A 6 4.53 2.64 10.55
CA ILE A 6 5.48 1.56 10.27
C ILE A 6 6.80 1.84 10.97
N PHE A 7 7.37 0.77 11.51
CA PHE A 7 8.73 0.75 12.05
C PHE A 7 9.52 -0.36 11.35
N ILE A 8 10.71 -0.03 10.85
CA ILE A 8 11.64 -1.00 10.25
C ILE A 8 12.92 -0.97 11.07
N ASN A 9 13.31 -2.12 11.63
CA ASN A 9 14.48 -2.24 12.51
C ASN A 9 14.49 -1.21 13.66
N GLY A 10 13.32 -0.96 14.24
CA GLY A 10 13.15 0.00 15.34
C GLY A 10 13.06 1.47 14.91
N ALA A 11 13.33 1.80 13.65
CA ALA A 11 13.20 3.16 13.13
C ALA A 11 11.80 3.41 12.56
N ARG A 12 11.15 4.48 13.00
CA ARG A 12 9.86 4.89 12.43
C ARG A 12 10.03 5.38 11.00
N ILE A 13 9.19 4.91 10.10
CA ILE A 13 9.11 5.42 8.73
C ILE A 13 8.44 6.79 8.75
N PRO A 14 9.06 7.82 8.12
CA PRO A 14 8.46 9.13 8.01
C PRO A 14 7.18 9.09 7.17
N GLU A 15 6.14 9.73 7.67
CA GLU A 15 4.85 9.88 7.02
C GLU A 15 4.50 11.36 6.96
N LYS A 16 3.88 11.78 5.87
CA LYS A 16 3.40 13.15 5.68
C LYS A 16 2.03 13.13 5.04
N ARG A 17 1.08 13.86 5.63
CA ARG A 17 -0.25 14.01 5.06
C ARG A 17 -0.18 14.69 3.69
N ASP A 18 -0.84 14.09 2.70
CA ASP A 18 -0.88 14.56 1.30
C ASP A 18 -2.28 15.01 0.87
N GLY A 19 -3.28 14.84 1.72
CA GLY A 19 -4.64 15.28 1.44
C GLY A 19 -5.69 14.27 1.83
N GLU A 20 -6.78 14.25 1.06
CA GLU A 20 -7.92 13.39 1.27
C GLU A 20 -8.31 12.71 -0.04
N TYR A 21 -8.65 11.43 0.01
CA TYR A 21 -9.11 10.69 -1.15
C TYR A 21 -10.54 11.06 -1.53
N THR A 22 -10.72 11.63 -2.71
CA THR A 22 -12.03 12.14 -3.19
C THR A 22 -12.58 11.38 -4.40
N ALA A 23 -11.88 10.35 -4.90
CA ALA A 23 -12.21 9.72 -6.18
C ALA A 23 -13.46 8.82 -6.20
N GLY A 24 -14.21 8.74 -5.11
CA GLY A 24 -15.47 7.96 -5.00
C GLY A 24 -15.21 6.44 -4.92
N TYR A 25 -16.15 5.64 -4.55
CA TYR A 25 -16.09 4.18 -4.28
C TYR A 25 -15.75 3.80 -2.84
N GLY A 26 -16.59 4.21 -1.90
CA GLY A 26 -16.56 3.66 -0.53
C GLY A 26 -15.40 4.12 0.35
N PHE A 27 -14.39 4.80 -0.22
CA PHE A 27 -13.21 5.31 0.48
C PHE A 27 -13.10 6.83 0.48
N SER A 28 -14.11 7.54 -0.03
CA SER A 28 -14.17 9.02 0.06
C SER A 28 -14.02 9.45 1.52
N GLY A 29 -13.11 10.38 1.76
CA GLY A 29 -12.78 10.85 3.08
C GLY A 29 -11.65 10.09 3.77
N ALA A 30 -11.03 9.09 3.12
CA ALA A 30 -9.80 8.51 3.62
C ALA A 30 -8.64 9.51 3.52
N ASP A 31 -7.80 9.55 4.53
CA ASP A 31 -6.60 10.38 4.49
C ASP A 31 -5.58 9.78 3.51
N LEU A 32 -5.01 10.64 2.67
CA LEU A 32 -3.85 10.30 1.85
C LEU A 32 -2.59 10.76 2.58
N GLU A 33 -1.64 9.86 2.67
CA GLU A 33 -0.33 10.13 3.24
C GLU A 33 0.77 9.63 2.31
N VAL A 34 1.94 10.22 2.44
CA VAL A 34 3.15 9.78 1.75
C VAL A 34 4.13 9.23 2.78
N GLU A 35 4.50 7.98 2.61
CA GLU A 35 5.57 7.32 3.35
C GLU A 35 6.86 7.38 2.57
N GLN A 36 7.99 7.54 3.28
CA GLN A 36 9.30 7.49 2.67
C GLN A 36 10.06 6.22 3.10
N ILE A 37 10.12 5.24 2.19
CA ILE A 37 10.81 3.97 2.44
C ILE A 37 11.96 3.79 1.46
N GLY A 38 13.17 3.59 1.96
CA GLY A 38 14.35 3.35 1.13
C GLY A 38 14.66 4.49 0.15
N GLY A 39 14.35 5.74 0.52
CA GLY A 39 14.55 6.92 -0.33
C GLY A 39 13.52 7.07 -1.44
N ARG A 40 12.40 6.37 -1.37
CA ARG A 40 11.27 6.48 -2.30
C ARG A 40 10.01 6.88 -1.55
N ASP A 41 9.21 7.71 -2.20
CA ASP A 41 7.92 8.14 -1.71
C ASP A 41 6.84 7.18 -2.19
N HIS A 42 6.00 6.73 -1.27
CA HIS A 42 4.85 5.88 -1.54
C HIS A 42 3.60 6.55 -0.99
N GLN A 43 2.60 6.75 -1.84
CA GLN A 43 1.31 7.23 -1.39
C GLN A 43 0.52 6.07 -0.77
N ILE A 44 -0.01 6.30 0.41
CA ILE A 44 -0.86 5.36 1.13
C ILE A 44 -2.20 5.99 1.46
N MET A 45 -3.18 5.15 1.74
CA MET A 45 -4.52 5.54 2.12
C MET A 45 -4.86 4.98 3.49
N LEU A 46 -5.33 5.86 4.36
CA LEU A 46 -5.76 5.53 5.72
C LEU A 46 -7.25 5.85 5.85
N ALA A 47 -8.08 4.83 6.02
CA ALA A 47 -9.50 5.03 6.26
C ALA A 47 -9.70 5.70 7.61
N GLN A 48 -10.46 6.80 7.61
CA GLN A 48 -10.84 7.48 8.85
C GLN A 48 -11.62 6.53 9.76
N ASN A 49 -11.38 6.62 11.06
CA ASN A 49 -12.03 5.80 12.08
C ASN A 49 -11.75 4.27 12.01
N ARG A 50 -10.78 3.84 11.23
CA ARG A 50 -10.28 2.47 11.24
C ARG A 50 -8.82 2.45 11.69
N ARG A 51 -8.51 1.65 12.70
CA ARG A 51 -7.13 1.35 13.07
C ARG A 51 -6.67 0.08 12.36
N SER A 52 -5.47 0.10 11.87
CA SER A 52 -4.81 -1.15 11.46
C SER A 52 -4.52 -1.99 12.69
N THR A 53 -4.57 -3.30 12.52
CA THR A 53 -4.13 -4.23 13.55
C THR A 53 -2.63 -4.03 13.78
N ASP A 54 -2.24 -3.88 15.03
CA ASP A 54 -0.82 -3.85 15.40
C ASP A 54 -0.17 -5.18 15.03
N TYR A 55 0.97 -5.10 14.39
CA TYR A 55 1.69 -6.25 13.90
C TYR A 55 3.20 -6.08 14.10
N ASP A 56 3.84 -7.08 14.68
CA ASP A 56 5.28 -7.14 14.87
C ASP A 56 5.81 -8.49 14.43
N THR A 57 6.83 -8.50 13.59
CA THR A 57 7.40 -9.72 13.04
C THR A 57 8.82 -9.51 12.51
N VAL A 58 9.52 -10.61 12.35
CA VAL A 58 10.81 -10.66 11.66
C VAL A 58 10.61 -11.38 10.33
N VAL A 59 10.92 -10.68 9.23
CA VAL A 59 10.83 -11.26 7.89
C VAL A 59 11.90 -12.33 7.73
N PRO A 60 11.53 -13.60 7.42
CA PRO A 60 12.51 -14.67 7.24
C PRO A 60 13.42 -14.40 6.03
N PRO A 61 14.64 -14.98 6.01
CA PRO A 61 15.51 -14.93 4.84
C PRO A 61 14.78 -15.42 3.58
N ARG A 62 15.04 -14.78 2.45
CA ARG A 62 14.47 -15.09 1.14
C ARG A 62 12.94 -14.99 1.12
N SER A 63 12.39 -14.08 1.90
CA SER A 63 10.97 -13.80 1.97
C SER A 63 10.72 -12.30 1.99
N TYR A 64 9.53 -11.93 1.59
CA TYR A 64 9.06 -10.56 1.54
C TYR A 64 7.78 -10.39 2.36
N PHE A 65 7.62 -9.22 2.90
CA PHE A 65 6.42 -8.79 3.60
C PHE A 65 5.76 -7.69 2.77
N PHE A 66 4.59 -7.97 2.23
CA PHE A 66 3.84 -7.03 1.44
C PHE A 66 2.76 -6.35 2.27
N MET A 67 2.60 -5.06 2.10
CA MET A 67 1.51 -4.29 2.68
C MET A 67 0.77 -3.56 1.57
N GLY A 68 -0.56 -3.62 1.62
CA GLY A 68 -1.39 -2.84 0.72
C GLY A 68 -1.27 -1.35 0.99
N ASP A 69 -1.36 -0.55 -0.06
CA ASP A 69 -1.41 0.90 0.03
C ASP A 69 -2.67 1.39 0.75
N ASN A 70 -3.81 0.71 0.59
CA ASN A 70 -4.98 0.91 1.44
C ASN A 70 -4.78 0.17 2.78
N ARG A 71 -4.13 0.82 3.72
CA ARG A 71 -3.64 0.23 4.97
C ARG A 71 -4.69 -0.46 5.81
N ASN A 72 -5.89 0.09 5.86
CA ASN A 72 -6.95 -0.38 6.73
C ASN A 72 -7.93 -1.34 6.05
N ASP A 73 -7.76 -1.58 4.73
CA ASP A 73 -8.69 -2.39 3.93
C ASP A 73 -7.96 -3.23 2.86
N SER A 74 -6.80 -3.76 3.20
CA SER A 74 -6.03 -4.70 2.38
C SER A 74 -5.84 -6.01 3.11
N GLU A 75 -6.08 -7.10 2.42
CA GLU A 75 -5.71 -8.45 2.85
C GLU A 75 -4.28 -8.72 2.35
N ASP A 76 -3.31 -8.56 3.22
CA ASP A 76 -1.88 -8.58 2.90
C ASP A 76 -1.07 -9.43 3.91
N SER A 77 0.25 -9.33 3.91
CA SER A 77 1.13 -10.15 4.74
C SER A 77 0.89 -10.05 6.25
N ARG A 78 0.12 -9.08 6.71
CA ARG A 78 -0.34 -9.00 8.11
C ARG A 78 -1.34 -10.08 8.47
N PHE A 79 -1.97 -10.69 7.50
CA PHE A 79 -2.96 -11.76 7.69
C PHE A 79 -2.31 -13.13 7.49
N ALA A 80 -2.63 -14.07 8.38
CA ALA A 80 -2.02 -15.40 8.40
C ALA A 80 -2.23 -16.20 7.10
N GLN A 81 -3.32 -15.96 6.39
CA GLN A 81 -3.63 -16.61 5.10
C GLN A 81 -2.75 -16.13 3.95
N VAL A 82 -2.18 -14.93 4.05
CA VAL A 82 -1.22 -14.38 3.08
C VAL A 82 0.21 -14.63 3.55
N GLY A 83 0.55 -14.13 4.73
CA GLY A 83 1.85 -14.32 5.37
C GLY A 83 3.03 -13.79 4.55
N PHE A 84 4.19 -14.41 4.73
CA PHE A 84 5.40 -14.07 3.99
C PHE A 84 5.40 -14.66 2.59
N VAL A 85 5.81 -13.87 1.60
CA VAL A 85 5.92 -14.30 0.21
C VAL A 85 7.36 -14.71 -0.09
N PRO A 86 7.63 -15.99 -0.40
CA PRO A 86 8.98 -16.42 -0.77
C PRO A 86 9.46 -15.76 -2.06
N ASP A 87 10.77 -15.52 -2.19
CA ASP A 87 11.36 -14.90 -3.39
C ASP A 87 11.08 -15.67 -4.69
N ARG A 88 10.91 -17.00 -4.62
CA ARG A 88 10.52 -17.84 -5.79
C ARG A 88 9.11 -17.55 -6.33
N ASN A 89 8.27 -16.83 -5.57
CA ASN A 89 6.91 -16.46 -5.97
C ASN A 89 6.88 -15.05 -6.60
N LEU A 90 8.02 -14.39 -6.76
CA LEU A 90 8.12 -13.10 -7.41
C LEU A 90 8.34 -13.27 -8.89
N ASP A 91 7.34 -12.93 -9.70
CA ASP A 91 7.41 -13.03 -11.17
C ASP A 91 8.15 -11.84 -11.78
N GLY A 92 8.06 -10.66 -11.17
CA GLY A 92 8.70 -9.46 -11.69
C GLY A 92 8.24 -8.18 -11.00
N ARG A 93 8.79 -7.07 -11.50
CA ARG A 93 8.47 -5.73 -11.02
C ARG A 93 7.42 -5.08 -11.92
N ALA A 94 6.37 -4.54 -11.32
CA ALA A 94 5.44 -3.68 -12.04
C ALA A 94 6.16 -2.42 -12.54
N MET A 95 6.02 -2.08 -13.82
CA MET A 95 6.74 -0.98 -14.46
C MET A 95 5.83 0.17 -14.88
N LEU A 96 4.63 -0.16 -15.33
CA LEU A 96 3.69 0.83 -15.84
C LEU A 96 2.24 0.36 -15.74
N ILE A 97 1.32 1.32 -15.70
CA ILE A 97 -0.11 1.06 -15.82
C ILE A 97 -0.42 0.95 -17.32
N TRP A 98 -0.69 -0.28 -17.81
CA TRP A 98 -1.02 -0.48 -19.23
C TRP A 98 -2.52 -0.29 -19.52
N MET A 99 -3.38 -0.47 -18.50
CA MET A 99 -4.84 -0.29 -18.60
C MET A 99 -5.41 0.15 -17.25
N ASN A 100 -6.38 1.07 -17.28
CA ASN A 100 -7.18 1.43 -16.12
C ASN A 100 -8.64 1.58 -16.58
N TRP A 101 -9.53 0.84 -15.95
CA TRP A 101 -10.94 0.77 -16.35
C TRP A 101 -11.86 1.04 -15.18
N ARG A 102 -12.95 1.78 -15.42
CA ARG A 102 -14.03 1.99 -14.46
C ARG A 102 -15.29 1.30 -14.97
N LEU A 103 -15.76 0.28 -14.26
CA LEU A 103 -17.00 -0.41 -14.61
C LEU A 103 -18.21 0.15 -13.82
N PRO A 104 -19.36 0.38 -14.46
CA PRO A 104 -19.57 0.42 -15.91
C PRO A 104 -19.05 1.73 -16.51
N GLY A 105 -18.34 1.69 -17.62
CA GLY A 105 -17.88 2.91 -18.28
C GLY A 105 -16.67 2.72 -19.19
N TRP A 106 -16.03 3.83 -19.51
CA TRP A 106 -14.88 3.88 -20.42
C TRP A 106 -13.56 3.76 -19.68
N PRO A 107 -12.48 3.34 -20.39
CA PRO A 107 -11.14 3.37 -19.83
C PRO A 107 -10.73 4.76 -19.33
N ILE A 108 -10.00 4.80 -18.24
CA ILE A 108 -9.44 6.05 -17.69
C ILE A 108 -8.10 6.31 -18.37
N TRP A 109 -8.14 6.91 -19.55
CA TRP A 109 -7.00 7.08 -20.44
C TRP A 109 -5.84 7.87 -19.84
N ASN A 110 -6.12 8.84 -18.98
CA ASN A 110 -5.08 9.66 -18.33
C ASN A 110 -4.22 8.86 -17.32
N ARG A 111 -4.59 7.63 -17.01
CA ARG A 111 -3.80 6.73 -16.16
C ARG A 111 -3.04 5.67 -16.94
N VAL A 112 -3.29 5.54 -18.24
CA VAL A 112 -2.59 4.56 -19.09
C VAL A 112 -1.21 5.08 -19.44
N GLY A 113 -0.19 4.24 -19.31
CA GLY A 113 1.21 4.61 -19.60
C GLY A 113 1.95 5.28 -18.43
N ILE A 114 1.29 5.47 -17.28
CA ILE A 114 1.96 6.02 -16.09
C ILE A 114 2.98 4.99 -15.56
N LYS A 115 4.21 5.45 -15.37
CA LYS A 115 5.24 4.63 -14.72
C LYS A 115 4.90 4.39 -13.24
N ILE A 116 5.18 3.18 -12.80
CA ILE A 116 5.15 2.80 -11.38
C ILE A 116 6.59 2.92 -10.86
N ASN A 117 6.78 3.78 -9.87
CA ASN A 117 8.11 4.06 -9.29
C ASN A 117 8.44 3.13 -8.15
#